data_460c76f7796fd1bc520a447cedb579f9
#
_entry.id   460c76f7796fd1bc520a447cedb579f9
#
_cell.length_a   1.000
_cell.length_b   1.000
_cell.length_c   1.000
_cell.angle_alpha   90.00
_cell.angle_beta   90.00
_cell.angle_gamma   90.00
#
_symmetry.space_group_name_H-M   'P 1'
#
loop_
_entity.id
_entity.type
_entity.pdbx_description
1 polymer ?
#
loop_
_entity_poly.entity_id
_entity_poly.type
_entity_poly.pdbx_seq_one_letter_code
_entity_poly.pdbx_strand_id
1 'polypeptide(L)'
;MSLLPRLATLSAARRAVGVALTTCTLAWGLASCGGGTSQVEAFVPLRLITFGDEMSAFTADGKKYAVNGLAADGTTPDCKALPIWTQVVANVYGFGFAECPVGTGEQKAIARAKPGARATDLKTQVQAQVSAGGFADKDLVTVMIGTNDIRDLYEQSRAASAPSKDALLEAARQRGVEIATQVNALVDRGAKVIVVTIPDVGLSPWGLAQGATGASLLTELTAALNGRIRVNILNDGRFVGLVLGDEFSQTAARVPVAYSLTNATAAACAVAPPACTSATLASGATADGWLWADST
;
A
#
# COMPACT_ATOMS: atom_id res chain seq x y z
N MET A 1 -30.87 -49.63 -73.10
CA MET A 1 -29.79 -50.42 -72.44
C MET A 1 -28.85 -49.45 -71.83
N SER A 2 -28.56 -49.57 -70.59
CA SER A 2 -27.64 -48.98 -69.67
C SER A 2 -28.32 -48.15 -68.64
N LEU A 3 -28.67 -48.81 -67.54
CA LEU A 3 -29.05 -48.22 -66.24
C LEU A 3 -27.77 -48.14 -65.41
N LEU A 4 -27.41 -46.97 -65.01
CA LEU A 4 -26.60 -46.53 -63.85
C LEU A 4 -25.96 -45.20 -64.20
N PRO A 5 -26.37 -44.11 -63.53
CA PRO A 5 -25.74 -43.67 -62.26
C PRO A 5 -26.73 -42.92 -61.30
N ARG A 6 -27.22 -43.58 -60.31
CA ARG A 6 -27.99 -42.85 -59.24
C ARG A 6 -27.56 -43.16 -57.81
N LEU A 7 -26.41 -43.85 -57.61
CA LEU A 7 -25.98 -44.24 -56.26
C LEU A 7 -24.82 -43.42 -55.70
N ALA A 8 -24.21 -42.49 -56.44
CA ALA A 8 -23.10 -41.70 -56.00
C ALA A 8 -23.48 -40.42 -55.28
N THR A 9 -24.72 -39.90 -55.47
CA THR A 9 -25.13 -38.62 -54.91
C THR A 9 -25.64 -38.68 -53.46
N LEU A 10 -26.09 -39.86 -53.00
CA LEU A 10 -26.58 -40.02 -51.61
C LEU A 10 -25.45 -40.21 -50.59
N SER A 11 -24.28 -40.64 -50.96
CA SER A 11 -23.13 -40.80 -50.06
C SER A 11 -22.42 -39.45 -49.77
N ALA A 12 -22.41 -38.56 -50.75
CA ALA A 12 -21.82 -37.20 -50.57
C ALA A 12 -22.69 -36.30 -49.64
N ALA A 13 -24.01 -36.39 -49.77
CA ALA A 13 -24.92 -35.64 -48.92
C ALA A 13 -24.86 -36.10 -47.45
N ARG A 14 -24.71 -37.39 -47.19
CA ARG A 14 -24.57 -37.92 -45.83
C ARG A 14 -23.24 -37.53 -45.15
N ARG A 15 -22.17 -37.44 -45.92
CA ARG A 15 -20.86 -36.99 -45.40
C ARG A 15 -20.84 -35.47 -45.12
N ALA A 16 -21.50 -34.66 -45.95
CA ALA A 16 -21.60 -33.23 -45.75
C ALA A 16 -22.44 -32.87 -44.51
N VAL A 17 -23.56 -33.59 -44.27
CA VAL A 17 -24.39 -33.40 -43.08
C VAL A 17 -23.67 -33.85 -41.82
N GLY A 18 -22.91 -34.94 -41.83
CA GLY A 18 -22.11 -35.42 -40.72
C GLY A 18 -20.99 -34.45 -40.31
N VAL A 19 -20.30 -33.87 -41.28
CA VAL A 19 -19.25 -32.88 -41.02
C VAL A 19 -19.83 -31.53 -40.49
N ALA A 20 -20.98 -31.10 -41.05
CA ALA A 20 -21.64 -29.87 -40.58
C ALA A 20 -22.18 -29.99 -39.14
N LEU A 21 -22.73 -31.13 -38.73
CA LEU A 21 -23.17 -31.36 -37.37
C LEU A 21 -22.00 -31.44 -36.36
N THR A 22 -20.87 -32.06 -36.77
CA THR A 22 -19.69 -32.16 -35.88
C THR A 22 -19.01 -30.81 -35.68
N THR A 23 -18.96 -29.97 -36.71
CA THR A 23 -18.41 -28.59 -36.59
C THR A 23 -19.30 -27.67 -35.78
N CYS A 24 -20.64 -27.76 -35.86
CA CYS A 24 -21.54 -27.00 -35.01
C CYS A 24 -21.44 -27.39 -33.53
N THR A 25 -21.29 -28.66 -33.20
CA THR A 25 -21.14 -29.10 -31.80
C THR A 25 -19.80 -28.66 -31.18
N LEU A 26 -18.71 -28.64 -31.95
CA LEU A 26 -17.43 -28.10 -31.49
C LEU A 26 -17.44 -26.57 -31.31
N ALA A 27 -18.19 -25.81 -32.14
CA ALA A 27 -18.31 -24.36 -32.00
C ALA A 27 -19.11 -23.97 -30.76
N TRP A 28 -20.07 -24.75 -30.31
CA TRP A 28 -20.84 -24.51 -29.09
C TRP A 28 -20.03 -24.87 -27.82
N GLY A 29 -19.10 -25.83 -27.90
CA GLY A 29 -18.20 -26.15 -26.78
C GLY A 29 -17.15 -25.06 -26.49
N LEU A 30 -16.75 -24.27 -27.49
CA LEU A 30 -15.78 -23.18 -27.35
C LEU A 30 -16.42 -21.84 -26.86
N ALA A 31 -17.74 -21.68 -27.03
CA ALA A 31 -18.45 -20.53 -26.52
C ALA A 31 -18.73 -20.57 -24.98
N SER A 32 -18.51 -21.75 -24.35
CA SER A 32 -18.75 -21.95 -22.93
C SER A 32 -17.55 -21.52 -22.01
N CYS A 33 -16.41 -21.17 -22.60
CA CYS A 33 -15.24 -20.65 -21.88
C CYS A 33 -15.03 -19.15 -22.09
N GLY A 34 -16.09 -18.38 -22.22
CA GLY A 34 -16.04 -16.96 -22.49
C GLY A 34 -16.81 -16.13 -21.45
N GLY A 35 -16.12 -15.56 -20.52
CA GLY A 35 -16.55 -14.33 -19.89
C GLY A 35 -17.80 -14.44 -19.01
N GLY A 36 -17.63 -14.96 -17.83
CA GLY A 36 -18.45 -14.44 -16.75
C GLY A 36 -18.19 -12.93 -16.71
N THR A 37 -19.14 -12.12 -17.18
CA THR A 37 -19.17 -10.71 -16.83
C THR A 37 -19.11 -10.67 -15.31
N SER A 38 -18.05 -10.10 -14.75
CA SER A 38 -17.92 -9.93 -13.32
C SER A 38 -19.22 -9.28 -12.83
N GLN A 39 -20.08 -10.07 -12.17
CA GLN A 39 -21.32 -9.54 -11.57
C GLN A 39 -21.03 -8.69 -10.34
N VAL A 40 -19.75 -8.52 -10.00
CA VAL A 40 -19.30 -7.65 -8.92
C VAL A 40 -19.12 -6.25 -9.50
N GLU A 41 -20.01 -5.34 -9.13
CA GLU A 41 -19.85 -3.93 -9.44
C GLU A 41 -18.51 -3.41 -8.91
N ALA A 42 -17.79 -2.67 -9.74
CA ALA A 42 -16.51 -2.10 -9.33
C ALA A 42 -16.73 -1.13 -8.15
N PHE A 43 -15.95 -1.28 -7.11
CA PHE A 43 -16.01 -0.37 -5.96
C PHE A 43 -15.50 1.01 -6.37
N VAL A 44 -16.38 2.00 -6.26
CA VAL A 44 -16.05 3.42 -6.46
C VAL A 44 -16.23 4.12 -5.13
N PRO A 45 -15.14 4.53 -4.46
CA PRO A 45 -15.23 5.24 -3.18
C PRO A 45 -15.83 6.63 -3.37
N LEU A 46 -16.49 7.13 -2.33
CA LEU A 46 -16.98 8.50 -2.24
C LEU A 46 -16.07 9.38 -1.39
N ARG A 47 -15.26 8.77 -0.51
CA ARG A 47 -14.37 9.44 0.42
C ARG A 47 -13.15 8.55 0.73
N LEU A 48 -12.00 9.17 0.97
CA LEU A 48 -10.78 8.51 1.47
C LEU A 48 -10.50 8.99 2.90
N ILE A 49 -10.17 8.08 3.81
CA ILE A 49 -9.74 8.40 5.17
C ILE A 49 -8.40 7.72 5.43
N THR A 50 -7.38 8.47 5.81
CA THR A 50 -6.03 7.94 6.00
C THR A 50 -5.65 7.93 7.48
N PHE A 51 -5.21 6.77 7.97
CA PHE A 51 -4.69 6.56 9.30
C PHE A 51 -3.22 6.13 9.23
N GLY A 52 -2.47 6.43 10.27
CA GLY A 52 -1.09 5.99 10.32
C GLY A 52 -0.16 6.94 11.07
N ASP A 53 1.10 6.84 10.74
CA ASP A 53 2.20 7.65 11.26
C ASP A 53 2.63 8.74 10.24
N GLU A 54 3.86 9.24 10.38
CA GLU A 54 4.44 10.28 9.52
C GLU A 54 4.45 9.93 8.04
N MET A 55 4.53 8.64 7.68
CA MET A 55 4.53 8.21 6.27
C MET A 55 3.19 8.48 5.56
N SER A 56 2.14 8.79 6.33
CA SER A 56 0.78 9.09 5.85
C SER A 56 0.29 10.47 6.26
N ALA A 57 1.11 11.24 6.99
CA ALA A 57 0.70 12.49 7.64
C ALA A 57 1.08 13.74 6.82
N PHE A 58 0.32 14.80 7.09
CA PHE A 58 0.60 16.17 6.63
C PHE A 58 0.76 17.12 7.82
N THR A 59 1.53 18.17 7.61
CA THR A 59 1.45 19.37 8.45
C THR A 59 0.23 20.20 8.05
N ALA A 60 -0.18 21.14 8.91
CA ALA A 60 -1.32 22.03 8.62
C ALA A 60 -1.12 22.90 7.36
N ASP A 61 0.13 23.19 7.00
CA ASP A 61 0.51 23.92 5.78
C ASP A 61 0.80 23.00 4.58
N GLY A 62 0.37 21.73 4.64
CA GLY A 62 0.41 20.77 3.55
C GLY A 62 1.76 20.13 3.25
N LYS A 63 2.77 20.34 4.11
CA LYS A 63 4.04 19.63 3.97
C LYS A 63 3.91 18.18 4.39
N LYS A 64 4.72 17.34 3.79
CA LYS A 64 4.79 15.89 4.02
C LYS A 64 6.06 15.53 4.79
N TYR A 65 6.04 14.44 5.49
CA TYR A 65 7.22 13.86 6.14
C TYR A 65 8.04 13.02 5.14
N ALA A 66 8.31 13.64 4.00
CA ALA A 66 9.09 13.13 2.88
C ALA A 66 9.76 14.31 2.18
N VAL A 67 10.28 14.09 0.97
CA VAL A 67 10.75 15.21 0.12
C VAL A 67 9.55 16.02 -0.34
N ASN A 68 9.50 17.31 -0.02
CA ASN A 68 8.49 18.23 -0.51
C ASN A 68 8.94 18.82 -1.86
N GLY A 69 8.10 18.71 -2.87
CA GLY A 69 8.34 19.37 -4.14
C GLY A 69 8.18 20.89 -4.05
N LEU A 70 8.77 21.61 -5.00
CA LEU A 70 8.66 23.05 -5.13
C LEU A 70 7.84 23.43 -6.34
N ALA A 71 7.17 24.57 -6.27
CA ALA A 71 6.48 25.18 -7.40
C ALA A 71 7.47 25.63 -8.49
N ALA A 72 6.97 26.13 -9.60
CA ALA A 72 7.80 26.56 -10.73
C ALA A 72 8.78 27.71 -10.40
N ASP A 73 8.54 28.44 -9.28
CA ASP A 73 9.44 29.48 -8.78
C ASP A 73 10.72 28.90 -8.11
N GLY A 74 10.76 27.57 -7.90
CA GLY A 74 11.88 26.86 -7.28
C GLY A 74 12.06 27.12 -5.79
N THR A 75 11.15 27.81 -5.12
CA THR A 75 11.28 28.22 -3.71
C THR A 75 10.05 27.89 -2.87
N THR A 76 8.86 28.05 -3.42
CA THR A 76 7.60 27.79 -2.70
C THR A 76 7.27 26.32 -2.67
N PRO A 77 7.04 25.70 -1.49
CA PRO A 77 6.58 24.31 -1.42
C PRO A 77 5.24 24.12 -2.15
N ASP A 78 5.19 23.14 -3.04
CA ASP A 78 3.96 22.70 -3.69
C ASP A 78 3.56 21.34 -3.12
N CYS A 79 2.49 21.30 -2.35
CA CYS A 79 2.02 20.07 -1.72
C CYS A 79 1.60 18.98 -2.70
N LYS A 80 1.32 19.34 -3.97
CA LYS A 80 0.93 18.39 -5.04
C LYS A 80 2.13 17.76 -5.71
N ALA A 81 3.28 18.45 -5.69
CA ALA A 81 4.51 17.93 -6.26
C ALA A 81 5.11 16.85 -5.34
N LEU A 82 5.66 15.77 -5.92
CA LEU A 82 6.20 14.62 -5.19
C LEU A 82 5.18 14.04 -4.18
N PRO A 83 4.04 13.52 -4.65
CA PRO A 83 2.97 13.05 -3.78
C PRO A 83 3.41 11.86 -2.93
N ILE A 84 3.01 11.82 -1.65
CA ILE A 84 3.12 10.60 -0.83
C ILE A 84 2.08 9.57 -1.25
N TRP A 85 2.25 8.33 -0.83
CA TRP A 85 1.43 7.20 -1.24
C TRP A 85 -0.09 7.41 -1.03
N THR A 86 -0.49 8.06 0.06
CA THR A 86 -1.90 8.38 0.33
C THR A 86 -2.47 9.41 -0.64
N GLN A 87 -1.63 10.36 -1.11
CA GLN A 87 -2.02 11.29 -2.18
C GLN A 87 -2.14 10.58 -3.52
N VAL A 88 -1.25 9.60 -3.81
CA VAL A 88 -1.37 8.79 -5.03
C VAL A 88 -2.70 8.04 -5.04
N VAL A 89 -3.08 7.41 -3.92
CA VAL A 89 -4.40 6.76 -3.80
C VAL A 89 -5.54 7.77 -3.96
N ALA A 90 -5.47 8.94 -3.32
CA ALA A 90 -6.48 9.99 -3.44
C ALA A 90 -6.64 10.47 -4.89
N ASN A 91 -5.53 10.70 -5.58
CA ASN A 91 -5.50 11.19 -6.96
C ASN A 91 -6.18 10.24 -7.95
N VAL A 92 -6.10 8.91 -7.74
CA VAL A 92 -6.79 7.90 -8.57
C VAL A 92 -8.29 8.16 -8.62
N TYR A 93 -8.87 8.71 -7.56
CA TYR A 93 -10.29 9.01 -7.44
C TYR A 93 -10.61 10.51 -7.57
N GLY A 94 -9.64 11.34 -7.88
CA GLY A 94 -9.80 12.79 -7.95
C GLY A 94 -10.07 13.47 -6.60
N PHE A 95 -9.64 12.85 -5.50
CA PHE A 95 -9.81 13.38 -4.15
C PHE A 95 -8.61 14.26 -3.75
N GLY A 96 -8.91 15.35 -3.03
CA GLY A 96 -7.93 16.20 -2.38
C GLY A 96 -8.04 16.11 -0.85
N PHE A 97 -6.94 16.40 -0.16
CA PHE A 97 -6.90 16.62 1.27
C PHE A 97 -7.12 18.10 1.58
N ALA A 98 -7.69 18.41 2.74
CA ALA A 98 -7.85 19.81 3.17
C ALA A 98 -6.50 20.53 3.30
N GLU A 99 -5.46 19.82 3.70
CA GLU A 99 -4.07 20.28 3.82
C GLU A 99 -3.38 20.47 2.46
N CYS A 100 -3.88 19.81 1.43
CA CYS A 100 -3.38 19.89 0.04
C CYS A 100 -4.54 19.77 -0.95
N PRO A 101 -5.31 20.85 -1.16
CA PRO A 101 -6.55 20.78 -1.92
C PRO A 101 -6.32 20.59 -3.41
N VAL A 102 -7.23 19.82 -4.05
CA VAL A 102 -7.31 19.63 -5.49
C VAL A 102 -8.56 20.33 -6.00
N GLY A 103 -8.38 21.31 -6.89
CA GLY A 103 -9.49 22.16 -7.35
C GLY A 103 -10.05 23.06 -6.26
N THR A 104 -11.27 23.57 -6.47
CA THR A 104 -11.97 24.51 -5.56
C THR A 104 -13.16 23.88 -4.84
N GLY A 105 -13.45 22.58 -5.10
CA GLY A 105 -14.56 21.85 -4.50
C GLY A 105 -14.25 21.29 -3.11
N GLU A 106 -15.24 20.59 -2.54
CA GLU A 106 -15.07 19.86 -1.29
C GLU A 106 -13.96 18.82 -1.41
N GLN A 107 -13.06 18.81 -0.42
CA GLN A 107 -11.97 17.84 -0.37
C GLN A 107 -12.49 16.53 0.25
N LYS A 108 -12.38 15.44 -0.52
CA LYS A 108 -12.94 14.13 -0.14
C LYS A 108 -11.93 13.18 0.51
N ALA A 109 -10.70 13.62 0.70
CA ALA A 109 -9.69 12.88 1.46
C ALA A 109 -9.49 13.53 2.83
N ILE A 110 -9.46 12.72 3.88
CA ILE A 110 -9.35 13.13 5.29
C ILE A 110 -8.07 12.54 5.87
N ALA A 111 -7.16 13.40 6.33
CA ALA A 111 -5.94 12.99 7.02
C ALA A 111 -6.20 12.82 8.52
N ARG A 112 -6.04 11.61 9.03
CA ARG A 112 -6.08 11.27 10.47
C ARG A 112 -4.73 10.78 10.98
N ALA A 113 -3.83 10.41 10.08
CA ALA A 113 -2.46 10.04 10.40
C ALA A 113 -1.74 11.15 11.14
N LYS A 114 -0.84 10.79 12.05
CA LYS A 114 -0.07 11.74 12.86
C LYS A 114 1.38 11.31 12.98
N PRO A 115 2.33 12.25 12.88
CA PRO A 115 3.74 11.92 13.06
C PRO A 115 3.99 11.37 14.47
N GLY A 116 4.89 10.39 14.56
CA GLY A 116 5.25 9.73 15.82
C GLY A 116 4.20 8.72 16.32
N ALA A 117 3.10 8.51 15.61
CA ALA A 117 2.06 7.59 16.05
C ALA A 117 2.53 6.14 16.08
N ARG A 118 2.02 5.37 17.04
CA ARG A 118 2.26 3.95 17.30
C ARG A 118 1.00 3.13 17.08
N ALA A 119 1.12 1.82 17.07
CA ALA A 119 0.00 0.90 16.95
C ALA A 119 -1.16 1.23 17.92
N THR A 120 -0.83 1.59 19.17
CA THR A 120 -1.82 2.00 20.19
C THR A 120 -2.58 3.27 19.84
N ASP A 121 -1.96 4.19 19.08
CA ASP A 121 -2.58 5.46 18.69
C ASP A 121 -3.62 5.29 17.58
N LEU A 122 -3.54 4.19 16.80
CA LEU A 122 -4.48 3.90 15.73
C LEU A 122 -5.92 3.88 16.25
N LYS A 123 -6.15 3.28 17.42
CA LYS A 123 -7.47 3.29 18.08
C LYS A 123 -7.98 4.71 18.32
N THR A 124 -7.12 5.62 18.77
CA THR A 124 -7.47 7.02 19.02
C THR A 124 -7.78 7.75 17.71
N GLN A 125 -6.99 7.50 16.65
CA GLN A 125 -7.26 8.08 15.34
C GLN A 125 -8.61 7.61 14.78
N VAL A 126 -8.92 6.31 14.88
CA VAL A 126 -10.21 5.73 14.47
C VAL A 126 -11.35 6.34 15.27
N GLN A 127 -11.19 6.47 16.61
CA GLN A 127 -12.21 7.08 17.47
C GLN A 127 -12.45 8.55 17.12
N ALA A 128 -11.41 9.30 16.79
CA ALA A 128 -11.54 10.70 16.32
C ALA A 128 -12.38 10.78 15.03
N GLN A 129 -12.22 9.83 14.10
CA GLN A 129 -13.05 9.74 12.90
C GLN A 129 -14.50 9.38 13.24
N VAL A 130 -14.71 8.43 14.17
CA VAL A 130 -16.08 8.07 14.64
C VAL A 130 -16.78 9.31 15.19
N SER A 131 -16.10 10.11 16.03
CA SER A 131 -16.64 11.36 16.60
C SER A 131 -16.88 12.46 15.57
N ALA A 132 -16.15 12.45 14.45
CA ALA A 132 -16.25 13.43 13.38
C ALA A 132 -17.25 13.06 12.27
N GLY A 133 -18.11 12.08 12.49
CA GLY A 133 -19.16 11.68 11.53
C GLY A 133 -19.07 10.20 11.09
N GLY A 134 -18.14 9.44 11.63
CA GLY A 134 -18.08 7.98 11.43
C GLY A 134 -17.63 7.56 10.03
N PHE A 135 -18.09 6.36 9.66
CA PHE A 135 -17.77 5.68 8.40
C PHE A 135 -19.05 5.40 7.61
N ALA A 136 -18.91 5.24 6.30
CA ALA A 136 -19.99 4.90 5.37
C ALA A 136 -19.53 3.77 4.42
N ASP A 137 -20.48 3.06 3.82
CA ASP A 137 -20.23 1.89 2.96
C ASP A 137 -19.33 2.14 1.74
N LYS A 138 -19.20 3.40 1.33
CA LYS A 138 -18.33 3.82 0.22
C LYS A 138 -17.08 4.57 0.69
N ASP A 139 -16.71 4.43 1.94
CA ASP A 139 -15.42 4.93 2.41
C ASP A 139 -14.31 3.96 2.03
N LEU A 140 -13.27 4.51 1.44
CA LEU A 140 -11.96 3.86 1.32
C LEU A 140 -11.10 4.33 2.49
N VAL A 141 -10.51 3.40 3.19
CA VAL A 141 -9.62 3.69 4.32
C VAL A 141 -8.23 3.19 3.99
N THR A 142 -7.20 3.94 4.38
CA THR A 142 -5.80 3.48 4.31
C THR A 142 -5.19 3.45 5.69
N VAL A 143 -4.38 2.41 5.96
CA VAL A 143 -3.66 2.22 7.24
C VAL A 143 -2.22 1.83 6.94
N MET A 144 -1.26 2.59 7.45
CA MET A 144 0.16 2.21 7.54
C MET A 144 0.73 2.80 8.82
N ILE A 145 1.14 1.96 9.76
CA ILE A 145 1.60 2.35 11.09
C ILE A 145 2.44 1.23 11.71
N GLY A 146 3.40 1.58 12.56
CA GLY A 146 4.20 0.63 13.32
C GLY A 146 5.71 0.89 13.28
N THR A 147 6.19 1.76 12.40
CA THR A 147 7.62 2.12 12.30
C THR A 147 8.14 2.63 13.64
N ASN A 148 7.38 3.51 14.31
CA ASN A 148 7.75 4.06 15.62
C ASN A 148 7.75 2.99 16.72
N ASP A 149 6.86 1.98 16.65
CA ASP A 149 6.88 0.84 17.57
C ASP A 149 8.18 0.05 17.45
N ILE A 150 8.64 -0.23 16.24
CA ILE A 150 9.88 -0.96 15.99
C ILE A 150 11.10 -0.18 16.51
N ARG A 151 11.13 1.14 16.29
CA ARG A 151 12.19 1.99 16.83
C ARG A 151 12.23 1.96 18.34
N ASP A 152 11.09 2.10 19.00
CA ASP A 152 10.98 2.06 20.47
C ASP A 152 11.45 0.71 21.03
N LEU A 153 11.06 -0.42 20.40
CA LEU A 153 11.49 -1.76 20.83
C LEU A 153 13.00 -1.93 20.66
N TYR A 154 13.57 -1.39 19.58
CA TYR A 154 15.00 -1.40 19.39
C TYR A 154 15.74 -0.55 20.45
N GLU A 155 15.24 0.64 20.76
CA GLU A 155 15.84 1.46 21.84
C GLU A 155 15.73 0.76 23.22
N GLN A 156 14.65 0.03 23.49
CA GLN A 156 14.53 -0.81 24.69
C GLN A 156 15.60 -1.91 24.72
N SER A 157 15.98 -2.48 23.57
CA SER A 157 17.03 -3.49 23.49
C SER A 157 18.41 -2.99 23.91
N ARG A 158 18.61 -1.67 23.91
CA ARG A 158 19.88 -1.01 24.27
C ARG A 158 19.94 -0.51 25.71
N ALA A 159 18.82 -0.64 26.44
CA ALA A 159 18.77 -0.21 27.84
C ALA A 159 19.62 -1.13 28.76
N ALA A 160 20.08 -0.61 29.89
CA ALA A 160 20.85 -1.40 30.87
C ALA A 160 20.09 -2.62 31.42
N SER A 161 18.74 -2.54 31.44
CA SER A 161 17.83 -3.63 31.80
C SER A 161 17.02 -4.09 30.59
N ALA A 162 17.70 -4.34 29.47
CA ALA A 162 17.05 -4.71 28.22
C ALA A 162 16.24 -6.01 28.39
N PRO A 163 15.01 -6.06 27.82
CA PRO A 163 14.27 -7.32 27.69
C PRO A 163 15.03 -8.33 26.83
N SER A 164 14.73 -9.62 26.99
CA SER A 164 15.27 -10.63 26.08
C SER A 164 14.79 -10.40 24.65
N LYS A 165 15.58 -10.89 23.66
CA LYS A 165 15.17 -10.82 22.25
C LYS A 165 13.78 -11.40 22.00
N ASP A 166 13.47 -12.54 22.63
CA ASP A 166 12.15 -13.18 22.48
C ASP A 166 11.02 -12.31 23.04
N ALA A 167 11.26 -11.61 24.15
CA ALA A 167 10.28 -10.68 24.72
C ALA A 167 10.04 -9.48 23.79
N LEU A 168 11.09 -8.93 23.16
CA LEU A 168 10.96 -7.86 22.17
C LEU A 168 10.22 -8.31 20.93
N LEU A 169 10.51 -9.50 20.41
CA LEU A 169 9.80 -10.08 19.27
C LEU A 169 8.31 -10.31 19.60
N GLU A 170 8.01 -10.79 20.81
CA GLU A 170 6.61 -10.95 21.24
C GLU A 170 5.91 -9.59 21.36
N ALA A 171 6.57 -8.56 21.90
CA ALA A 171 6.02 -7.21 21.93
C ALA A 171 5.73 -6.69 20.52
N ALA A 172 6.62 -6.90 19.55
CA ALA A 172 6.37 -6.54 18.14
C ALA A 172 5.16 -7.29 17.55
N ARG A 173 5.01 -8.58 17.88
CA ARG A 173 3.82 -9.37 17.48
C ARG A 173 2.54 -8.77 18.05
N GLN A 174 2.53 -8.36 19.32
CA GLN A 174 1.35 -7.74 19.94
C GLN A 174 0.97 -6.43 19.25
N ARG A 175 1.94 -5.59 18.84
CA ARG A 175 1.66 -4.39 18.05
C ARG A 175 0.99 -4.73 16.71
N GLY A 176 1.45 -5.78 16.03
CA GLY A 176 0.81 -6.26 14.80
C GLY A 176 -0.64 -6.74 15.02
N VAL A 177 -0.92 -7.41 16.13
CA VAL A 177 -2.29 -7.82 16.52
C VAL A 177 -3.17 -6.59 16.81
N GLU A 178 -2.65 -5.59 17.51
CA GLU A 178 -3.37 -4.33 17.79
C GLU A 178 -3.76 -3.62 16.49
N ILE A 179 -2.84 -3.50 15.54
CA ILE A 179 -3.10 -2.90 14.21
C ILE A 179 -4.20 -3.70 13.48
N ALA A 180 -4.05 -5.02 13.38
CA ALA A 180 -5.01 -5.89 12.71
C ALA A 180 -6.41 -5.81 13.34
N THR A 181 -6.49 -5.70 14.67
CA THR A 181 -7.75 -5.50 15.39
C THR A 181 -8.46 -4.21 14.97
N GLN A 182 -7.71 -3.10 14.81
CA GLN A 182 -8.31 -1.86 14.35
C GLN A 182 -8.72 -1.93 12.86
N VAL A 183 -7.93 -2.59 12.01
CA VAL A 183 -8.29 -2.85 10.60
C VAL A 183 -9.60 -3.63 10.52
N ASN A 184 -9.74 -4.71 11.27
CA ASN A 184 -10.98 -5.49 11.28
C ASN A 184 -12.16 -4.67 11.81
N ALA A 185 -11.96 -3.85 12.84
CA ALA A 185 -12.98 -2.96 13.36
C ALA A 185 -13.41 -1.86 12.36
N LEU A 186 -12.56 -1.46 11.42
CA LEU A 186 -12.91 -0.57 10.30
C LEU A 186 -13.79 -1.30 9.29
N VAL A 187 -13.48 -2.55 8.96
CA VAL A 187 -14.30 -3.42 8.10
C VAL A 187 -15.69 -3.63 8.70
N ASP A 188 -15.78 -3.90 10.01
CA ASP A 188 -17.06 -4.06 10.72
C ASP A 188 -17.93 -2.79 10.68
N ARG A 189 -17.32 -1.63 10.40
CA ARG A 189 -18.02 -0.35 10.20
C ARG A 189 -18.41 -0.07 8.75
N GLY A 190 -18.20 -1.04 7.84
CA GLY A 190 -18.56 -0.95 6.43
C GLY A 190 -17.47 -0.36 5.52
N ALA A 191 -16.33 0.06 6.06
CA ALA A 191 -15.25 0.61 5.25
C ALA A 191 -14.53 -0.48 4.43
N LYS A 192 -14.02 -0.09 3.26
CA LYS A 192 -13.00 -0.87 2.54
C LYS A 192 -11.62 -0.36 2.92
N VAL A 193 -10.72 -1.26 3.28
CA VAL A 193 -9.44 -0.90 3.88
C VAL A 193 -8.28 -1.36 3.00
N ILE A 194 -7.36 -0.44 2.68
CA ILE A 194 -6.02 -0.76 2.20
C ILE A 194 -5.10 -0.70 3.41
N VAL A 195 -4.55 -1.84 3.81
CA VAL A 195 -3.52 -1.92 4.84
C VAL A 195 -2.18 -2.18 4.21
N VAL A 196 -1.19 -1.38 4.59
CA VAL A 196 0.19 -1.51 4.11
C VAL A 196 1.04 -1.98 5.30
N THR A 197 1.78 -3.07 5.13
CA THR A 197 2.82 -3.45 6.10
C THR A 197 3.94 -2.41 6.08
N ILE A 198 4.52 -2.12 7.24
CA ILE A 198 5.59 -1.11 7.32
C ILE A 198 6.84 -1.61 6.56
N PRO A 199 7.61 -0.71 5.93
CA PRO A 199 8.88 -1.03 5.32
C PRO A 199 9.82 -1.71 6.31
N ASP A 200 10.79 -2.49 5.82
CA ASP A 200 11.81 -3.11 6.67
C ASP A 200 12.73 -2.05 7.28
N VAL A 201 12.51 -1.76 8.58
CA VAL A 201 13.24 -0.72 9.30
C VAL A 201 14.75 -1.03 9.40
N GLY A 202 15.13 -2.31 9.37
CA GLY A 202 16.54 -2.71 9.35
C GLY A 202 17.29 -2.31 8.10
N LEU A 203 16.59 -2.05 7.00
CA LEU A 203 17.13 -1.56 5.73
C LEU A 203 17.15 -0.04 5.61
N SER A 204 16.51 0.68 6.53
CA SER A 204 16.55 2.14 6.53
C SER A 204 17.97 2.65 6.82
N PRO A 205 18.34 3.88 6.39
CA PRO A 205 19.64 4.46 6.71
C PRO A 205 19.93 4.47 8.21
N TRP A 206 18.90 4.75 9.04
CA TRP A 206 19.04 4.67 10.51
C TRP A 206 19.28 3.24 10.99
N GLY A 207 18.54 2.27 10.44
CA GLY A 207 18.71 0.85 10.77
C GLY A 207 20.10 0.35 10.42
N LEU A 208 20.60 0.67 9.22
CA LEU A 208 21.94 0.31 8.77
C LEU A 208 23.04 0.94 9.64
N ALA A 209 22.82 2.16 10.13
CA ALA A 209 23.75 2.84 11.04
C ALA A 209 23.87 2.16 12.42
N GLN A 210 22.94 1.25 12.78
CA GLN A 210 23.03 0.46 14.02
C GLN A 210 24.02 -0.73 13.90
N GLY A 211 24.68 -0.88 12.74
CA GLY A 211 25.56 -2.01 12.44
C GLY A 211 24.80 -3.30 12.14
N ALA A 212 25.51 -4.33 11.72
CA ALA A 212 24.90 -5.58 11.22
C ALA A 212 23.94 -6.24 12.24
N THR A 213 24.33 -6.30 13.51
CA THR A 213 23.50 -6.91 14.58
C THR A 213 22.24 -6.09 14.84
N GLY A 214 22.35 -4.76 14.88
CA GLY A 214 21.22 -3.86 15.10
C GLY A 214 20.25 -3.89 13.91
N ALA A 215 20.76 -3.81 12.70
CA ALA A 215 19.95 -3.91 11.48
C ALA A 215 19.20 -5.25 11.41
N SER A 216 19.88 -6.37 11.76
CA SER A 216 19.24 -7.69 11.80
C SER A 216 18.10 -7.75 12.82
N LEU A 217 18.30 -7.22 14.03
CA LEU A 217 17.24 -7.18 15.05
C LEU A 217 16.05 -6.34 14.58
N LEU A 218 16.29 -5.17 13.96
CA LEU A 218 15.25 -4.31 13.41
C LEU A 218 14.44 -5.02 12.32
N THR A 219 15.10 -5.74 11.40
CA THR A 219 14.43 -6.56 10.39
C THR A 219 13.56 -7.66 11.04
N GLU A 220 14.08 -8.35 12.06
CA GLU A 220 13.32 -9.39 12.77
C GLU A 220 12.10 -8.81 13.52
N LEU A 221 12.24 -7.66 14.17
CA LEU A 221 11.13 -6.97 14.83
C LEU A 221 10.07 -6.53 13.81
N THR A 222 10.50 -5.96 12.69
CA THR A 222 9.60 -5.57 11.57
C THR A 222 8.84 -6.78 11.04
N ALA A 223 9.54 -7.88 10.78
CA ALA A 223 8.93 -9.13 10.31
C ALA A 223 7.92 -9.71 11.31
N ALA A 224 8.23 -9.64 12.62
CA ALA A 224 7.34 -10.10 13.69
C ALA A 224 6.03 -9.30 13.74
N LEU A 225 6.09 -7.96 13.64
CA LEU A 225 4.93 -7.07 13.59
C LEU A 225 4.11 -7.32 12.31
N ASN A 226 4.74 -7.22 11.15
CA ASN A 226 4.08 -7.37 9.85
C ASN A 226 3.45 -8.76 9.67
N GLY A 227 4.11 -9.80 10.17
CA GLY A 227 3.60 -11.16 10.16
C GLY A 227 2.26 -11.28 10.91
N ARG A 228 2.09 -10.56 12.02
CA ARG A 228 0.82 -10.55 12.76
C ARG A 228 -0.26 -9.73 12.10
N ILE A 229 0.08 -8.63 11.42
CA ILE A 229 -0.88 -7.93 10.56
C ILE A 229 -1.44 -8.91 9.52
N ARG A 230 -0.57 -9.58 8.76
CA ARG A 230 -0.94 -10.48 7.66
C ARG A 230 -1.87 -11.62 8.08
N VAL A 231 -1.65 -12.21 9.26
CA VAL A 231 -2.42 -13.40 9.69
C VAL A 231 -3.66 -13.06 10.50
N ASN A 232 -3.80 -11.83 11.01
CA ASN A 232 -4.92 -11.46 11.88
C ASN A 232 -5.94 -10.53 11.19
N ILE A 233 -5.65 -9.94 10.03
CA ILE A 233 -6.65 -9.20 9.25
C ILE A 233 -7.65 -10.15 8.61
N LEU A 234 -8.91 -9.75 8.54
CA LEU A 234 -9.97 -10.47 7.84
C LEU A 234 -9.86 -10.23 6.33
N ASN A 235 -8.82 -10.82 5.72
CA ASN A 235 -8.54 -10.67 4.29
C ASN A 235 -9.34 -11.70 3.47
N ASP A 236 -10.62 -11.45 3.27
CA ASP A 236 -11.51 -12.26 2.43
C ASP A 236 -11.53 -11.83 0.95
N GLY A 237 -10.68 -10.87 0.59
CA GLY A 237 -10.55 -10.31 -0.76
C GLY A 237 -11.66 -9.32 -1.15
N ARG A 238 -12.60 -8.98 -0.25
CA ARG A 238 -13.71 -8.07 -0.53
C ARG A 238 -13.60 -6.73 0.18
N PHE A 239 -13.11 -6.75 1.42
CA PHE A 239 -13.07 -5.57 2.30
C PHE A 239 -11.67 -5.08 2.59
N VAL A 240 -10.67 -5.95 2.53
CA VAL A 240 -9.27 -5.61 2.82
C VAL A 240 -8.39 -5.88 1.61
N GLY A 241 -7.63 -4.87 1.21
CA GLY A 241 -6.49 -4.99 0.30
C GLY A 241 -5.19 -4.90 1.11
N LEU A 242 -4.38 -5.96 1.08
CA LEU A 242 -3.07 -6.00 1.75
C LEU A 242 -1.96 -5.64 0.78
N VAL A 243 -1.17 -4.62 1.12
CA VAL A 243 0.04 -4.21 0.40
C VAL A 243 1.27 -4.56 1.23
N LEU A 244 2.22 -5.26 0.61
CA LEU A 244 3.42 -5.78 1.27
C LEU A 244 4.58 -4.77 1.18
N GLY A 245 4.55 -3.73 2.02
CA GLY A 245 5.54 -2.65 2.04
C GLY A 245 6.95 -3.12 2.43
N ASP A 246 7.05 -4.09 3.34
CA ASP A 246 8.33 -4.71 3.70
C ASP A 246 8.95 -5.52 2.55
N GLU A 247 8.16 -6.31 1.84
CA GLU A 247 8.67 -7.06 0.67
C GLU A 247 9.08 -6.12 -0.46
N PHE A 248 8.34 -5.01 -0.65
CA PHE A 248 8.73 -3.97 -1.58
C PHE A 248 10.07 -3.36 -1.20
N SER A 249 10.24 -2.89 0.05
CA SER A 249 11.49 -2.27 0.50
C SER A 249 12.67 -3.24 0.44
N GLN A 250 12.48 -4.52 0.82
CA GLN A 250 13.50 -5.56 0.71
C GLN A 250 13.91 -5.83 -0.73
N THR A 251 12.95 -5.89 -1.65
CA THR A 251 13.24 -6.14 -3.07
C THR A 251 13.91 -4.93 -3.72
N ALA A 252 13.41 -3.72 -3.43
CA ALA A 252 13.99 -2.47 -3.93
C ALA A 252 15.41 -2.25 -3.42
N ALA A 253 15.70 -2.59 -2.15
CA ALA A 253 17.05 -2.51 -1.59
C ALA A 253 17.99 -3.55 -2.19
N ARG A 254 17.49 -4.74 -2.53
CA ARG A 254 18.30 -5.83 -3.13
C ARG A 254 18.63 -5.58 -4.59
N VAL A 255 17.72 -5.04 -5.36
CA VAL A 255 17.85 -4.82 -6.81
C VAL A 255 17.39 -3.40 -7.17
N PRO A 256 18.07 -2.35 -6.67
CA PRO A 256 17.61 -0.96 -6.80
C PRO A 256 17.43 -0.52 -8.26
N VAL A 257 18.28 -0.98 -9.18
CA VAL A 257 18.22 -0.65 -10.61
C VAL A 257 16.90 -1.09 -11.25
N ALA A 258 16.29 -2.21 -10.77
CA ALA A 258 14.99 -2.65 -11.28
C ALA A 258 13.84 -1.67 -10.94
N TYR A 259 14.05 -0.80 -9.97
CA TYR A 259 13.11 0.24 -9.55
C TYR A 259 13.58 1.63 -9.95
N SER A 260 14.54 1.75 -10.88
CA SER A 260 15.15 3.02 -11.28
C SER A 260 15.81 3.79 -10.12
N LEU A 261 16.19 3.08 -9.04
CA LEU A 261 16.84 3.67 -7.89
C LEU A 261 18.36 3.67 -8.08
N THR A 262 18.98 4.78 -7.71
CA THR A 262 20.44 4.98 -7.69
C THR A 262 21.03 4.80 -6.30
N ASN A 263 20.20 4.87 -5.25
CA ASN A 263 20.60 4.67 -3.86
C ASN A 263 19.48 4.04 -3.03
N ALA A 264 19.80 3.03 -2.24
CA ALA A 264 18.86 2.32 -1.37
C ALA A 264 19.35 2.24 0.10
N THR A 265 20.41 2.98 0.47
CA THR A 265 21.04 2.87 1.80
C THR A 265 21.23 4.20 2.51
N ALA A 266 21.07 5.31 1.82
CA ALA A 266 21.22 6.65 2.39
C ALA A 266 19.95 7.48 2.28
N ALA A 267 19.80 8.48 3.16
CA ALA A 267 18.70 9.42 3.16
C ALA A 267 18.87 10.47 2.07
N ALA A 268 17.82 10.70 1.27
CA ALA A 268 17.83 11.73 0.21
C ALA A 268 17.84 13.15 0.78
N CYS A 269 17.22 13.37 1.95
CA CYS A 269 17.11 14.67 2.60
C CYS A 269 18.40 15.03 3.35
N ALA A 270 18.96 16.20 3.08
CA ALA A 270 20.04 16.78 3.89
C ALA A 270 19.51 17.47 5.15
N VAL A 271 18.21 17.82 5.19
CA VAL A 271 17.50 18.35 6.34
C VAL A 271 16.30 17.45 6.66
N ALA A 272 15.97 17.32 7.94
CA ALA A 272 14.88 16.43 8.35
C ALA A 272 13.51 16.87 7.79
N PRO A 273 12.66 15.94 7.33
CA PRO A 273 11.25 16.23 7.08
C PRO A 273 10.54 16.77 8.35
N PRO A 274 9.52 17.62 8.22
CA PRO A 274 8.91 18.10 6.98
C PRO A 274 9.61 19.27 6.29
N ALA A 275 10.78 19.72 6.77
CA ALA A 275 11.52 20.85 6.19
C ALA A 275 12.25 20.46 4.87
N CYS A 276 12.43 19.18 4.60
CA CYS A 276 13.09 18.70 3.39
C CYS A 276 12.30 19.05 2.13
N THR A 277 12.99 19.64 1.15
CA THR A 277 12.44 19.97 -0.19
C THR A 277 13.36 19.43 -1.28
N SER A 278 12.91 19.48 -2.52
CA SER A 278 13.74 19.13 -3.68
C SER A 278 15.00 20.01 -3.84
N ALA A 279 15.05 21.17 -3.15
CA ALA A 279 16.23 22.04 -3.10
C ALA A 279 17.18 21.75 -1.92
N THR A 280 16.77 20.91 -0.96
CA THR A 280 17.54 20.59 0.24
C THR A 280 17.88 19.10 0.34
N LEU A 281 18.12 18.48 -0.82
CA LEU A 281 18.57 17.10 -0.90
C LEU A 281 20.06 16.99 -0.60
N ALA A 282 20.50 15.80 -0.20
CA ALA A 282 21.89 15.46 -0.08
C ALA A 282 22.60 15.54 -1.44
N SER A 283 23.90 15.76 -1.45
CA SER A 283 24.66 15.85 -2.68
C SER A 283 24.51 14.58 -3.53
N GLY A 284 24.08 14.74 -4.78
CA GLY A 284 23.83 13.66 -5.73
C GLY A 284 22.51 12.93 -5.52
N ALA A 285 21.69 13.30 -4.51
CA ALA A 285 20.38 12.71 -4.32
C ALA A 285 19.33 13.29 -5.27
N THR A 286 18.37 12.44 -5.65
CA THR A 286 17.15 12.85 -6.34
C THR A 286 15.94 12.27 -5.61
N ALA A 287 14.80 12.93 -5.69
CA ALA A 287 13.60 12.53 -4.94
C ALA A 287 12.98 11.22 -5.45
N ASP A 288 13.24 10.86 -6.70
CA ASP A 288 12.74 9.67 -7.39
C ASP A 288 13.79 8.55 -7.51
N GLY A 289 15.07 8.87 -7.33
CA GLY A 289 16.17 7.93 -7.48
C GLY A 289 16.68 7.33 -6.15
N TRP A 290 16.16 7.76 -5.00
CA TRP A 290 16.59 7.27 -3.69
C TRP A 290 15.41 6.62 -2.96
N LEU A 291 15.65 5.44 -2.38
CA LEU A 291 14.60 4.66 -1.72
C LEU A 291 14.07 5.36 -0.45
N TRP A 292 14.95 6.02 0.29
CA TRP A 292 14.64 6.62 1.58
C TRP A 292 14.67 8.14 1.49
N ALA A 293 13.57 8.77 1.87
CA ALA A 293 13.51 10.23 1.94
C ALA A 293 14.36 10.77 3.10
N ASP A 294 14.28 10.13 4.25
CA ASP A 294 15.04 10.47 5.45
C ASP A 294 15.78 9.26 6.05
N SER A 295 16.11 9.33 7.32
CA SER A 295 16.85 8.25 7.98
C SER A 295 16.00 7.03 8.34
N THR A 296 14.66 7.13 8.29
CA THR A 296 13.74 6.04 8.73
C THR A 296 12.63 5.75 7.75
#